data_8a2ce8f198717d8370c0199463a5de44
#
_entry.id   8a2ce8f198717d8370c0199463a5de44
#
_cell.length_a   1.000
_cell.length_b   1.000
_cell.length_c   1.000
_cell.angle_alpha   90.00
_cell.angle_beta   90.00
_cell.angle_gamma   90.00
#
_symmetry.space_group_name_H-M   'P 1'
#
loop_
_entity.id
_entity.type
_entity.pdbx_description
1 polymer ?
#
loop_
_entity_poly.entity_id
_entity_poly.type
_entity_poly.pdbx_seq_one_letter_code
_entity_poly.pdbx_strand_id
1 'polypeptide(L)'
;GVLFKTFGNGVVTDEPALGEGFHIIAPWNKVYLYNVKQQEVFESQMQVLSSNGLEISLDVSVLYQPKSDELGLLHQTKGSNYLDIVIVPNIRAVARSVVGRYTPEQLYSTKRDAIESEIYDELKKGVERQYVQINDVLVRDVTLPNTIKQAIERKLSQEQQSLEYEFRLESARKEAEKVRIDA
;
A
#
# COMPACT_ATOMS: atom_id res chain seq x y z
N GLY A 1 -0.05 10.84 -24.74
CA GLY A 1 -1.49 10.93 -24.98
C GLY A 1 -2.03 9.76 -25.78
N VAL A 2 -3.29 9.38 -25.55
CA VAL A 2 -3.99 8.31 -26.28
C VAL A 2 -4.77 8.92 -27.42
N LEU A 3 -4.56 8.42 -28.66
CA LEU A 3 -5.24 8.88 -29.85
C LEU A 3 -6.57 8.13 -30.03
N PHE A 4 -7.63 8.89 -30.32
CA PHE A 4 -8.93 8.41 -30.71
C PHE A 4 -9.21 8.82 -32.17
N LYS A 5 -9.37 7.85 -33.08
CA LYS A 5 -9.67 8.06 -34.49
C LYS A 5 -11.17 8.07 -34.70
N THR A 6 -11.75 9.24 -35.00
CA THR A 6 -13.20 9.42 -35.18
C THR A 6 -13.73 8.66 -36.41
N PHE A 7 -12.97 8.66 -37.49
CA PHE A 7 -13.29 7.90 -38.70
C PHE A 7 -12.39 6.66 -38.85
N GLY A 8 -12.36 5.81 -37.84
CA GLY A 8 -11.53 4.62 -37.79
C GLY A 8 -11.99 3.68 -36.67
N ASN A 9 -11.03 2.92 -36.11
CA ASN A 9 -11.31 1.92 -35.09
C ASN A 9 -11.45 2.49 -33.65
N GLY A 10 -11.62 3.82 -33.49
CA GLY A 10 -11.76 4.44 -32.20
C GLY A 10 -10.41 4.60 -31.49
N VAL A 11 -10.31 4.10 -30.24
CA VAL A 11 -9.06 4.17 -29.46
C VAL A 11 -7.97 3.34 -30.12
N VAL A 12 -6.79 3.94 -30.32
CA VAL A 12 -5.61 3.26 -30.85
C VAL A 12 -4.94 2.47 -29.73
N THR A 13 -4.91 1.15 -29.87
CA THR A 13 -4.36 0.20 -28.88
C THR A 13 -3.18 -0.61 -29.42
N ASP A 14 -3.02 -0.68 -30.72
CA ASP A 14 -2.01 -1.43 -31.44
C ASP A 14 -0.72 -0.64 -31.69
N GLU A 15 -0.75 0.66 -31.49
CA GLU A 15 0.40 1.55 -31.57
C GLU A 15 0.72 2.14 -30.19
N PRO A 16 2.00 2.48 -29.92
CA PRO A 16 2.35 3.20 -28.70
C PRO A 16 1.58 4.51 -28.57
N ALA A 17 1.25 4.90 -27.35
CA ALA A 17 0.65 6.20 -27.07
C ALA A 17 1.59 7.33 -27.53
N LEU A 18 1.01 8.44 -27.98
CA LEU A 18 1.78 9.62 -28.38
C LEU A 18 2.63 10.12 -27.20
N GLY A 19 3.93 10.17 -27.39
CA GLY A 19 4.90 10.66 -26.40
C GLY A 19 4.86 12.17 -26.20
N GLU A 20 5.89 12.69 -25.56
CA GLU A 20 6.11 14.12 -25.43
C GLU A 20 6.57 14.71 -26.76
N GLY A 21 6.18 15.95 -27.06
CA GLY A 21 6.58 16.67 -28.25
C GLY A 21 5.43 17.07 -29.15
N PHE A 22 5.77 17.48 -30.35
CA PHE A 22 4.82 17.98 -31.35
C PHE A 22 4.32 16.82 -32.21
N HIS A 23 2.99 16.67 -32.28
CA HIS A 23 2.32 15.64 -33.06
C HIS A 23 1.28 16.29 -33.97
N ILE A 24 1.31 15.95 -35.26
CA ILE A 24 0.28 16.36 -36.22
C ILE A 24 -0.79 15.27 -36.25
N ILE A 25 -2.01 15.64 -35.90
CA ILE A 25 -3.17 14.77 -35.94
C ILE A 25 -4.26 15.35 -36.86
N ALA A 26 -5.11 14.50 -37.43
CA ALA A 26 -6.25 14.97 -38.19
C ALA A 26 -7.23 15.76 -37.30
N PRO A 27 -7.84 16.85 -37.79
CA PRO A 27 -8.63 17.76 -36.96
C PRO A 27 -9.89 17.14 -36.33
N TRP A 28 -10.35 16.02 -36.87
CA TRP A 28 -11.48 15.24 -36.35
C TRP A 28 -11.08 14.20 -35.31
N ASN A 29 -9.79 13.92 -35.14
CA ASN A 29 -9.31 12.99 -34.12
C ASN A 29 -9.17 13.68 -32.74
N LYS A 30 -9.22 12.90 -31.69
CA LYS A 30 -9.07 13.39 -30.31
C LYS A 30 -7.86 12.77 -29.65
N VAL A 31 -7.21 13.53 -28.76
CA VAL A 31 -6.12 13.03 -27.93
C VAL A 31 -6.53 13.16 -26.45
N TYR A 32 -6.46 12.05 -25.73
CA TYR A 32 -6.67 12.02 -24.29
C TYR A 32 -5.32 12.01 -23.59
N LEU A 33 -5.09 13.02 -22.77
CA LEU A 33 -3.83 13.18 -22.04
C LEU A 33 -3.83 12.37 -20.75
N TYR A 34 -2.74 11.68 -20.48
CA TYR A 34 -2.51 10.93 -19.25
C TYR A 34 -1.20 11.36 -18.61
N ASN A 35 -1.19 11.47 -17.29
CA ASN A 35 0.03 11.58 -16.52
C ASN A 35 0.63 10.19 -16.32
N VAL A 36 1.75 9.91 -16.95
CA VAL A 36 2.47 8.62 -16.87
C VAL A 36 3.57 8.60 -15.83
N LYS A 37 3.78 9.73 -15.14
CA LYS A 37 4.71 9.80 -14.00
C LYS A 37 4.12 9.12 -12.78
N GLN A 38 4.99 8.80 -11.83
CA GLN A 38 4.56 8.29 -10.54
C GLN A 38 3.63 9.29 -9.84
N GLN A 39 2.52 8.80 -9.35
CA GLN A 39 1.50 9.55 -8.61
C GLN A 39 1.23 8.84 -7.29
N GLU A 40 0.65 9.56 -6.36
CA GLU A 40 0.21 9.05 -5.06
C GLU A 40 -1.31 9.12 -4.96
N VAL A 41 -1.91 8.06 -4.45
CA VAL A 41 -3.28 8.06 -3.95
C VAL A 41 -3.25 7.82 -2.45
N PHE A 42 -3.94 8.68 -1.72
CA PHE A 42 -4.05 8.61 -0.26
C PHE A 42 -5.48 8.25 0.14
N GLU A 43 -5.65 7.07 0.73
CA GLU A 43 -6.91 6.62 1.33
C GLU A 43 -6.81 6.80 2.84
N SER A 44 -7.58 7.76 3.36
CA SER A 44 -7.64 8.07 4.78
C SER A 44 -8.86 7.46 5.46
N GLN A 45 -8.73 7.17 6.74
CA GLN A 45 -9.81 6.70 7.62
C GLN A 45 -10.58 5.49 7.09
N MET A 46 -9.85 4.59 6.43
CA MET A 46 -10.44 3.38 5.89
C MET A 46 -10.78 2.42 7.04
N GLN A 47 -12.07 2.13 7.21
CA GLN A 47 -12.54 1.22 8.25
C GLN A 47 -12.30 -0.23 7.83
N VAL A 48 -11.52 -0.94 8.62
CA VAL A 48 -11.16 -2.34 8.43
C VAL A 48 -11.33 -3.11 9.73
N LEU A 49 -11.59 -4.42 9.63
CA LEU A 49 -11.69 -5.30 10.78
C LEU A 49 -10.41 -6.10 10.95
N SER A 50 -9.88 -6.13 12.16
CA SER A 50 -8.78 -7.03 12.54
C SER A 50 -9.24 -8.49 12.64
N SER A 51 -8.30 -9.41 12.82
CA SER A 51 -8.58 -10.85 12.92
C SER A 51 -9.53 -11.22 14.06
N ASN A 52 -9.58 -10.43 15.12
CA ASN A 52 -10.51 -10.61 16.25
C ASN A 52 -11.78 -9.77 16.16
N GLY A 53 -12.05 -9.16 14.99
CA GLY A 53 -13.27 -8.40 14.73
C GLY A 53 -13.29 -6.97 15.28
N LEU A 54 -12.16 -6.43 15.73
CA LEU A 54 -12.05 -5.04 16.15
C LEU A 54 -12.00 -4.11 14.94
N GLU A 55 -12.81 -3.07 14.95
CA GLU A 55 -12.80 -2.01 13.94
C GLU A 55 -11.60 -1.09 14.13
N ILE A 56 -10.84 -0.91 13.06
CA ILE A 56 -9.61 -0.14 13.01
C ILE A 56 -9.70 0.86 11.87
N SER A 57 -9.25 2.08 12.09
CA SER A 57 -9.09 3.06 11.04
C SER A 57 -7.65 3.02 10.51
N LEU A 58 -7.51 2.86 9.20
CA LEU A 58 -6.23 2.70 8.52
C LEU A 58 -6.06 3.79 7.46
N ASP A 59 -4.90 4.44 7.46
CA ASP A 59 -4.47 5.38 6.44
C ASP A 59 -3.39 4.74 5.57
N VAL A 60 -3.64 4.69 4.27
CA VAL A 60 -2.74 4.05 3.30
C VAL A 60 -2.43 4.99 2.14
N SER A 61 -1.15 5.11 1.82
CA SER A 61 -0.66 5.76 0.59
C SER A 61 -0.19 4.70 -0.39
N VAL A 62 -0.60 4.81 -1.63
CA VAL A 62 -0.15 3.94 -2.72
C VAL A 62 0.49 4.78 -3.81
N LEU A 63 1.73 4.44 -4.16
CA LEU A 63 2.46 5.02 -5.27
C LEU A 63 2.22 4.16 -6.51
N TYR A 64 1.71 4.77 -7.56
CA TYR A 64 1.34 4.10 -8.79
C TYR A 64 1.69 4.93 -10.03
N GLN A 65 1.72 4.28 -11.17
CA GLN A 65 1.81 4.93 -12.47
C GLN A 65 1.13 4.09 -13.54
N PRO A 66 0.47 4.71 -14.53
CA PRO A 66 -0.02 3.96 -15.69
C PRO A 66 1.16 3.43 -16.50
N LYS A 67 1.01 2.23 -17.08
CA LYS A 67 1.99 1.69 -18.01
C LYS A 67 1.91 2.44 -19.33
N SER A 68 2.97 3.15 -19.68
CA SER A 68 3.00 4.03 -20.85
C SER A 68 2.83 3.30 -22.19
N ASP A 69 3.31 2.07 -22.27
CA ASP A 69 3.20 1.19 -23.44
C ASP A 69 1.81 0.55 -23.60
N GLU A 70 1.03 0.47 -22.53
CA GLU A 70 -0.33 -0.08 -22.50
C GLU A 70 -1.42 0.98 -22.29
N LEU A 71 -1.10 2.25 -22.47
CA LEU A 71 -1.98 3.37 -22.15
C LEU A 71 -3.25 3.38 -23.00
N GLY A 72 -3.17 2.97 -24.27
CA GLY A 72 -4.33 2.82 -25.15
C GLY A 72 -5.31 1.78 -24.63
N LEU A 73 -4.83 0.64 -24.15
CA LEU A 73 -5.64 -0.42 -23.54
C LEU A 73 -6.28 0.05 -22.24
N LEU A 74 -5.55 0.79 -21.41
CA LEU A 74 -6.07 1.40 -20.20
C LEU A 74 -7.23 2.34 -20.51
N HIS A 75 -7.06 3.23 -21.50
CA HIS A 75 -8.11 4.15 -21.92
C HIS A 75 -9.33 3.44 -22.47
N GLN A 76 -9.13 2.44 -23.33
CA GLN A 76 -10.21 1.69 -23.94
C GLN A 76 -11.05 0.92 -22.93
N THR A 77 -10.39 0.28 -21.93
CA THR A 77 -11.05 -0.61 -20.98
C THR A 77 -11.58 0.09 -19.75
N LYS A 78 -10.89 1.12 -19.26
CA LYS A 78 -11.18 1.80 -17.99
C LYS A 78 -11.48 3.30 -18.13
N GLY A 79 -10.97 3.94 -19.18
CA GLY A 79 -11.11 5.37 -19.40
C GLY A 79 -10.18 6.21 -18.52
N SER A 80 -10.39 7.53 -18.54
CA SER A 80 -9.58 8.49 -17.78
C SER A 80 -9.81 8.41 -16.26
N ASN A 81 -10.91 7.83 -15.82
CA ASN A 81 -11.27 7.67 -14.40
C ASN A 81 -10.80 6.33 -13.80
N TYR A 82 -9.69 5.78 -14.31
CA TYR A 82 -9.16 4.48 -13.87
C TYR A 82 -8.77 4.46 -12.38
N LEU A 83 -8.44 5.62 -11.80
CA LEU A 83 -8.14 5.74 -10.36
C LEU A 83 -9.31 5.23 -9.50
N ASP A 84 -10.50 5.80 -9.74
CA ASP A 84 -11.69 5.48 -8.96
C ASP A 84 -12.31 4.11 -9.32
N ILE A 85 -12.09 3.66 -10.53
CA ILE A 85 -12.67 2.39 -11.03
C ILE A 85 -11.79 1.19 -10.71
N VAL A 86 -10.46 1.37 -10.74
CA VAL A 86 -9.50 0.27 -10.58
C VAL A 86 -8.73 0.38 -9.26
N ILE A 87 -8.01 1.49 -9.07
CA ILE A 87 -7.00 1.57 -8.00
C ILE A 87 -7.65 1.62 -6.63
N VAL A 88 -8.53 2.57 -6.40
CA VAL A 88 -9.18 2.77 -5.09
C VAL A 88 -9.96 1.53 -4.61
N PRO A 89 -10.81 0.89 -5.44
CA PRO A 89 -11.50 -0.32 -5.02
C PRO A 89 -10.55 -1.49 -4.70
N ASN A 90 -9.47 -1.64 -5.46
CA ASN A 90 -8.46 -2.67 -5.18
C ASN A 90 -7.71 -2.40 -3.88
N ILE A 91 -7.31 -1.15 -3.60
CA ILE A 91 -6.69 -0.76 -2.33
C ILE A 91 -7.59 -1.16 -1.16
N ARG A 92 -8.87 -0.78 -1.21
CA ARG A 92 -9.84 -1.08 -0.15
C ARG A 92 -10.05 -2.59 0.05
N ALA A 93 -10.17 -3.35 -1.02
CA ALA A 93 -10.36 -4.79 -0.97
C ALA A 93 -9.13 -5.50 -0.39
N VAL A 94 -7.94 -5.17 -0.88
CA VAL A 94 -6.68 -5.77 -0.44
C VAL A 94 -6.36 -5.40 1.00
N ALA A 95 -6.50 -4.13 1.37
CA ALA A 95 -6.25 -3.68 2.74
C ALA A 95 -7.16 -4.41 3.74
N ARG A 96 -8.46 -4.55 3.44
CA ARG A 96 -9.38 -5.32 4.28
C ARG A 96 -8.99 -6.79 4.40
N SER A 97 -8.60 -7.40 3.29
CA SER A 97 -8.17 -8.80 3.26
C SER A 97 -6.92 -9.04 4.08
N VAL A 98 -5.90 -8.22 3.91
CA VAL A 98 -4.61 -8.35 4.60
C VAL A 98 -4.76 -8.04 6.09
N VAL A 99 -5.35 -6.89 6.44
CA VAL A 99 -5.54 -6.47 7.84
C VAL A 99 -6.39 -7.46 8.63
N GLY A 100 -7.37 -8.07 8.00
CA GLY A 100 -8.22 -9.11 8.61
C GLY A 100 -7.47 -10.37 9.09
N ARG A 101 -6.21 -10.55 8.70
CA ARG A 101 -5.36 -11.67 9.15
C ARG A 101 -4.53 -11.34 10.39
N TYR A 102 -4.46 -10.06 10.77
CA TYR A 102 -3.60 -9.58 11.84
C TYR A 102 -4.41 -9.15 13.06
N THR A 103 -3.80 -9.30 14.24
CA THR A 103 -4.36 -8.78 15.49
C THR A 103 -4.11 -7.27 15.61
N PRO A 104 -4.90 -6.52 16.42
CA PRO A 104 -4.66 -5.10 16.64
C PRO A 104 -3.25 -4.79 17.16
N GLU A 105 -2.69 -5.65 17.99
CA GLU A 105 -1.33 -5.53 18.52
C GLU A 105 -0.27 -5.63 17.43
N GLN A 106 -0.42 -6.59 16.51
CA GLN A 106 0.48 -6.76 15.37
C GLN A 106 0.41 -5.56 14.41
N LEU A 107 -0.79 -5.03 14.17
CA LEU A 107 -1.01 -3.85 13.33
C LEU A 107 -0.38 -2.59 13.92
N TYR A 108 -0.43 -2.46 15.26
CA TYR A 108 0.03 -1.26 15.95
C TYR A 108 1.56 -1.18 16.08
N SER A 109 2.25 -2.32 16.31
CA SER A 109 3.65 -2.27 16.73
C SER A 109 4.63 -3.22 16.04
N THR A 110 4.25 -4.46 15.73
CA THR A 110 5.26 -5.50 15.44
C THR A 110 5.34 -5.97 14.00
N LYS A 111 4.28 -5.80 13.22
CA LYS A 111 4.14 -6.39 11.87
C LYS A 111 3.86 -5.38 10.76
N ARG A 112 4.08 -4.10 11.01
CA ARG A 112 3.76 -3.04 10.05
C ARG A 112 4.42 -3.26 8.69
N ASP A 113 5.72 -3.50 8.67
CA ASP A 113 6.49 -3.74 7.43
C ASP A 113 6.01 -4.98 6.69
N ALA A 114 5.65 -6.05 7.42
CA ALA A 114 5.10 -7.25 6.84
C ALA A 114 3.74 -7.00 6.19
N ILE A 115 2.90 -6.19 6.83
CA ILE A 115 1.57 -5.80 6.33
C ILE A 115 1.70 -4.93 5.08
N GLU A 116 2.61 -3.96 5.06
CA GLU A 116 2.92 -3.16 3.88
C GLU A 116 3.34 -4.03 2.70
N SER A 117 4.26 -4.97 2.94
CA SER A 117 4.72 -5.92 1.92
C SER A 117 3.60 -6.81 1.39
N GLU A 118 2.73 -7.33 2.26
CA GLU A 118 1.58 -8.14 1.82
C GLU A 118 0.57 -7.33 1.01
N ILE A 119 0.26 -6.11 1.44
CA ILE A 119 -0.64 -5.21 0.70
C ILE A 119 -0.03 -4.90 -0.67
N TYR A 120 1.27 -4.59 -0.72
CA TYR A 120 1.97 -4.35 -1.97
C TYR A 120 1.88 -5.54 -2.93
N ASP A 121 2.21 -6.75 -2.47
CA ASP A 121 2.22 -7.95 -3.29
C ASP A 121 0.82 -8.31 -3.82
N GLU A 122 -0.20 -8.23 -2.97
CA GLU A 122 -1.58 -8.53 -3.38
C GLU A 122 -2.13 -7.45 -4.31
N LEU A 123 -1.87 -6.18 -4.02
CA LEU A 123 -2.30 -5.06 -4.84
C LEU A 123 -1.63 -5.11 -6.22
N LYS A 124 -0.34 -5.38 -6.26
CA LYS A 124 0.42 -5.57 -7.50
C LYS A 124 -0.21 -6.64 -8.38
N LYS A 125 -0.51 -7.82 -7.83
CA LYS A 125 -1.16 -8.91 -8.57
C LYS A 125 -2.54 -8.52 -9.11
N GLY A 126 -3.32 -7.75 -8.35
CA GLY A 126 -4.67 -7.32 -8.74
C GLY A 126 -4.70 -6.21 -9.79
N VAL A 127 -3.76 -5.28 -9.72
CA VAL A 127 -3.78 -4.04 -10.51
C VAL A 127 -2.89 -4.10 -11.75
N GLU A 128 -1.77 -4.82 -11.74
CA GLU A 128 -0.86 -4.88 -12.91
C GLU A 128 -1.52 -5.45 -14.16
N ARG A 129 -2.48 -6.35 -14.00
CA ARG A 129 -3.27 -6.88 -15.13
C ARG A 129 -4.23 -5.86 -15.73
N GLN A 130 -4.39 -4.71 -15.10
CA GLN A 130 -5.29 -3.63 -15.50
C GLN A 130 -4.52 -2.41 -16.03
N TYR A 131 -3.31 -2.64 -16.55
CA TYR A 131 -2.48 -1.64 -17.24
C TYR A 131 -1.94 -0.52 -16.34
N VAL A 132 -1.89 -0.76 -15.03
CA VAL A 132 -1.32 0.16 -14.03
C VAL A 132 -0.24 -0.56 -13.23
N GLN A 133 0.87 0.12 -12.99
CA GLN A 133 1.96 -0.37 -12.15
C GLN A 133 1.85 0.19 -10.74
N ILE A 134 2.00 -0.67 -9.75
CA ILE A 134 2.15 -0.27 -8.35
C ILE A 134 3.63 -0.19 -8.02
N ASN A 135 4.07 0.95 -7.54
CA ASN A 135 5.47 1.19 -7.21
C ASN A 135 5.76 0.93 -5.74
N ASP A 136 4.88 1.38 -4.84
CA ASP A 136 5.03 1.18 -3.41
C ASP A 136 3.70 1.32 -2.66
N VAL A 137 3.65 0.79 -1.45
CA VAL A 137 2.53 0.90 -0.52
C VAL A 137 3.06 1.26 0.86
N LEU A 138 2.49 2.30 1.46
CA LEU A 138 2.87 2.81 2.77
C LEU A 138 1.64 2.85 3.68
N VAL A 139 1.72 2.20 4.82
CA VAL A 139 0.74 2.36 5.91
C VAL A 139 1.13 3.59 6.72
N ARG A 140 0.36 4.66 6.60
CA ARG A 140 0.66 5.95 7.25
C ARG A 140 0.32 5.93 8.73
N ASP A 141 -0.91 5.57 9.03
CA ASP A 141 -1.40 5.54 10.40
C ASP A 141 -2.36 4.37 10.63
N VAL A 142 -2.37 3.89 11.87
CA VAL A 142 -3.28 2.85 12.36
C VAL A 142 -3.93 3.39 13.63
N THR A 143 -5.19 3.77 13.53
CA THR A 143 -5.94 4.31 14.66
C THR A 143 -6.81 3.24 15.29
N LEU A 144 -6.56 2.97 16.58
CA LEU A 144 -7.30 2.04 17.42
C LEU A 144 -8.23 2.81 18.38
N PRO A 145 -9.33 2.19 18.84
CA PRO A 145 -10.09 2.73 19.97
C PRO A 145 -9.18 2.94 21.20
N ASN A 146 -9.34 4.08 21.88
CA ASN A 146 -8.45 4.51 22.96
C ASN A 146 -8.27 3.47 24.08
N THR A 147 -9.32 2.75 24.43
CA THR A 147 -9.29 1.68 25.45
C THR A 147 -8.37 0.53 25.05
N ILE A 148 -8.41 0.14 23.80
CA ILE A 148 -7.59 -0.95 23.23
C ILE A 148 -6.15 -0.49 23.06
N LYS A 149 -5.93 0.73 22.58
CA LYS A 149 -4.61 1.33 22.45
C LYS A 149 -3.89 1.35 23.79
N GLN A 150 -4.54 1.83 24.86
CA GLN A 150 -3.97 1.86 26.20
C GLN A 150 -3.68 0.46 26.75
N ALA A 151 -4.53 -0.53 26.47
CA ALA A 151 -4.31 -1.90 26.89
C ALA A 151 -3.08 -2.51 26.21
N ILE A 152 -2.90 -2.28 24.91
CA ILE A 152 -1.73 -2.73 24.13
C ILE A 152 -0.46 -2.03 24.65
N GLU A 153 -0.49 -0.72 24.84
CA GLU A 153 0.66 0.04 25.33
C GLU A 153 1.09 -0.43 26.72
N ARG A 154 0.16 -0.72 27.64
CA ARG A 154 0.47 -1.29 28.97
C ARG A 154 1.12 -2.66 28.84
N LYS A 155 0.58 -3.53 27.99
CA LYS A 155 1.13 -4.86 27.76
C LYS A 155 2.56 -4.80 27.23
N LEU A 156 2.79 -4.00 26.19
CA LEU A 156 4.12 -3.80 25.62
C LEU A 156 5.13 -3.23 26.64
N SER A 157 4.70 -2.27 27.46
CA SER A 157 5.53 -1.71 28.53
C SER A 157 5.91 -2.76 29.57
N GLN A 158 4.96 -3.62 29.98
CA GLN A 158 5.21 -4.71 30.92
C GLN A 158 6.17 -5.75 30.33
N GLU A 159 6.02 -6.11 29.08
CA GLU A 159 6.93 -7.03 28.37
C GLU A 159 8.35 -6.47 28.30
N GLN A 160 8.50 -5.18 27.99
CA GLN A 160 9.80 -4.51 27.98
C GLN A 160 10.46 -4.47 29.37
N GLN A 161 9.69 -4.19 30.42
CA GLN A 161 10.19 -4.21 31.77
C GLN A 161 10.64 -5.61 32.21
N SER A 162 9.89 -6.65 31.80
CA SER A 162 10.26 -8.05 32.08
C SER A 162 11.57 -8.43 31.40
N LEU A 163 11.72 -8.08 30.09
CA LEU A 163 12.96 -8.32 29.38
C LEU A 163 14.17 -7.56 29.96
N GLU A 164 13.98 -6.32 30.38
CA GLU A 164 15.02 -5.54 31.02
C GLU A 164 15.45 -6.18 32.36
N TYR A 165 14.50 -6.67 33.15
CA TYR A 165 14.76 -7.37 34.37
C TYR A 165 15.52 -8.67 34.19
N GLU A 166 15.12 -9.48 33.19
CA GLU A 166 15.85 -10.71 32.82
C GLU A 166 17.28 -10.41 32.37
N PHE A 167 17.47 -9.37 31.54
CA PHE A 167 18.80 -8.95 31.12
C PHE A 167 19.67 -8.49 32.28
N ARG A 168 19.13 -7.75 33.26
CA ARG A 168 19.82 -7.34 34.47
C ARG A 168 20.20 -8.54 35.33
N LEU A 169 19.32 -9.53 35.43
CA LEU A 169 19.65 -10.77 36.19
C LEU A 169 20.75 -11.57 35.48
N GLU A 170 20.72 -11.68 34.17
CA GLU A 170 21.75 -12.38 33.43
C GLU A 170 23.12 -11.68 33.52
N SER A 171 23.15 -10.35 33.42
CA SER A 171 24.38 -9.57 33.59
C SER A 171 24.94 -9.68 35.02
N ALA A 172 24.09 -9.61 36.03
CA ALA A 172 24.52 -9.79 37.44
C ALA A 172 25.05 -11.21 37.68
N ARG A 173 24.47 -12.24 37.09
CA ARG A 173 24.99 -13.63 37.15
C ARG A 173 26.38 -13.75 36.52
N LYS A 174 26.56 -13.17 35.32
CA LYS A 174 27.86 -13.17 34.62
C LYS A 174 28.92 -12.42 35.42
N GLU A 175 28.55 -11.33 36.07
CA GLU A 175 29.46 -10.55 36.91
C GLU A 175 29.87 -11.33 38.19
N ALA A 176 28.91 -11.97 38.85
CA ALA A 176 29.18 -12.80 40.01
C ALA A 176 30.03 -14.03 39.66
N GLU A 177 29.85 -14.61 38.46
CA GLU A 177 30.67 -15.73 37.99
C GLU A 177 32.11 -15.29 37.70
N LYS A 178 32.32 -14.10 37.09
CA LYS A 178 33.67 -13.54 36.90
C LYS A 178 34.39 -13.31 38.21
N VAL A 179 33.73 -12.70 39.19
CA VAL A 179 34.32 -12.49 40.55
C VAL A 179 34.70 -13.83 41.21
N ARG A 180 33.95 -14.89 40.94
CA ARG A 180 34.22 -16.22 41.47
C ARG A 180 35.39 -16.93 40.81
N ILE A 181 35.68 -16.58 39.56
CA ILE A 181 36.81 -17.16 38.78
C ILE A 181 38.10 -16.43 39.13
N ASP A 182 38.01 -15.11 39.43
CA ASP A 182 39.16 -14.25 39.73
C ASP A 182 39.57 -14.31 41.23
N ALA A 183 38.85 -15.04 42.08
CA ALA A 183 39.14 -15.26 43.50
C ALA A 183 39.74 -16.65 43.73
#